data_9b86927b2a36e240fe5f9c80a90193bd
#
_entry.id   9b86927b2a36e240fe5f9c80a90193bd
#
_cell.length_a   1.000
_cell.length_b   1.000
_cell.length_c   1.000
_cell.angle_alpha   90.00
_cell.angle_beta   90.00
_cell.angle_gamma   90.00
#
_symmetry.space_group_name_H-M   'P 1'
#
loop_
_entity.id
_entity.type
_entity.pdbx_description
1 polymer ?
#
loop_
_entity_poly.entity_id
_entity_poly.type
_entity_poly.pdbx_seq_one_letter_code
_entity_poly.pdbx_strand_id
1 'polypeptide(L)'
;MSDLLEQTETNGRPDAIGQTDASGDEPIKKVSVIISKGSLEGIYPGLIMANGARMEGIEANVFFTFFGLDAINKSKNENVKVSTVGNPGLHMPTMVGGIPGVSSLVTRKLGGEMEKLDIPPIPEFLEMISDSGAPLYGCKASVDLFGLSKDDFMPQVEDIITVGEFYDYAAGGQIIFT
;
A
#
# COMPACT_ATOMS: atom_id res chain seq x y z
N MET A 1 20.09 45.91 -29.44
CA MET A 1 18.99 45.12 -30.02
C MET A 1 19.60 43.81 -30.47
N SER A 2 19.51 42.85 -29.69
CA SER A 2 19.93 41.44 -29.73
C SER A 2 20.60 41.11 -28.40
N ASP A 3 19.92 40.28 -27.64
CA ASP A 3 20.42 39.23 -26.79
C ASP A 3 19.32 38.88 -25.76
N LEU A 4 18.39 38.14 -26.24
CA LEU A 4 17.33 37.51 -25.40
C LEU A 4 16.93 36.20 -26.08
N LEU A 5 17.77 35.19 -26.03
CA LEU A 5 17.45 33.81 -26.31
C LEU A 5 18.63 32.94 -25.86
N GLU A 6 18.50 32.27 -24.78
CA GLU A 6 19.05 30.94 -24.47
C GLU A 6 19.21 30.75 -22.98
N GLN A 7 18.09 30.39 -22.34
CA GLN A 7 18.16 29.63 -21.11
C GLN A 7 17.14 28.50 -21.24
N THR A 8 17.51 27.44 -21.94
CA THR A 8 16.90 26.14 -21.79
C THR A 8 17.39 25.58 -20.45
N GLU A 9 16.61 25.78 -19.42
CA GLU A 9 16.81 25.05 -18.18
C GLU A 9 16.54 23.56 -18.43
N THR A 10 17.61 22.80 -18.52
CA THR A 10 17.59 21.34 -18.39
C THR A 10 17.12 21.03 -16.97
N ASN A 11 15.88 20.58 -16.87
CA ASN A 11 15.31 20.07 -15.64
C ASN A 11 16.03 18.75 -15.29
N GLY A 12 17.19 18.88 -14.66
CA GLY A 12 17.96 17.77 -14.14
C GLY A 12 17.19 17.12 -12.98
N ARG A 13 16.74 15.93 -13.22
CA ARG A 13 16.28 15.02 -12.17
C ARG A 13 17.43 14.93 -11.16
N PRO A 14 17.23 15.16 -9.85
CA PRO A 14 18.30 14.97 -8.89
C PRO A 14 18.70 13.50 -8.87
N ASP A 15 19.95 13.26 -9.22
CA ASP A 15 20.56 11.94 -9.17
C ASP A 15 20.57 11.41 -7.75
N ALA A 16 20.09 10.16 -7.65
CA ALA A 16 20.39 9.17 -6.63
C ALA A 16 20.42 9.63 -5.16
N ILE A 17 19.52 9.11 -4.44
CA ILE A 17 19.58 8.84 -3.00
C ILE A 17 20.98 8.30 -2.64
N GLY A 18 21.84 9.18 -2.20
CA GLY A 18 23.23 8.85 -1.87
C GLY A 18 24.03 9.99 -1.26
N GLN A 19 23.41 11.18 -1.10
CA GLN A 19 24.04 12.30 -0.41
C GLN A 19 23.49 12.33 1.03
N THR A 20 24.35 12.01 1.99
CA THR A 20 24.13 12.31 3.40
C THR A 20 24.02 13.82 3.53
N ASP A 21 22.80 14.30 3.81
CA ASP A 21 22.62 15.69 4.20
C ASP A 21 23.39 15.95 5.50
N ALA A 22 23.84 17.19 5.67
CA ALA A 22 24.64 17.65 6.82
C ALA A 22 23.89 17.53 8.18
N SER A 23 22.71 16.91 8.23
CA SER A 23 21.92 16.59 9.42
C SER A 23 22.33 15.29 10.10
N GLY A 24 23.20 14.48 9.49
CA GLY A 24 23.67 13.23 10.07
C GLY A 24 22.63 12.09 10.06
N ASP A 25 21.50 12.24 9.39
CA ASP A 25 20.48 11.20 9.27
C ASP A 25 20.94 10.12 8.27
N GLU A 26 21.06 8.89 8.74
CA GLU A 26 21.31 7.76 7.85
C GLU A 26 20.09 7.55 6.93
N PRO A 27 20.32 7.20 5.65
CA PRO A 27 19.23 6.90 4.73
C PRO A 27 18.39 5.72 5.25
N ILE A 28 17.07 5.77 4.98
CA ILE A 28 16.17 4.67 5.33
C ILE A 28 16.59 3.41 4.59
N LYS A 29 16.88 2.34 5.33
CA LYS A 29 17.32 1.03 4.78
C LYS A 29 16.20 -0.01 4.82
N LYS A 30 15.18 0.21 5.64
CA LYS A 30 14.08 -0.71 5.87
C LYS A 30 12.77 0.02 6.19
N VAL A 31 11.67 -0.47 5.64
CA VAL A 31 10.33 -0.04 6.01
C VAL A 31 9.44 -1.25 6.32
N SER A 32 8.60 -1.12 7.34
CA SER A 32 7.57 -2.09 7.68
C SER A 32 6.22 -1.41 7.56
N VAL A 33 5.41 -1.84 6.60
CA VAL A 33 4.12 -1.21 6.28
C VAL A 33 3.00 -2.00 6.94
N ILE A 34 2.19 -1.33 7.77
CA ILE A 34 1.00 -1.90 8.39
C ILE A 34 -0.23 -1.44 7.60
N ILE A 35 -1.01 -2.38 7.09
CA ILE A 35 -2.28 -2.13 6.40
C ILE A 35 -3.42 -2.65 7.29
N SER A 36 -4.27 -1.73 7.78
CA SER A 36 -5.33 -2.04 8.74
C SER A 36 -6.74 -1.92 8.18
N LYS A 37 -6.92 -1.21 7.07
CA LYS A 37 -8.23 -0.94 6.47
C LYS A 37 -8.51 -1.88 5.31
N GLY A 38 -9.78 -2.28 5.17
CA GLY A 38 -10.27 -3.17 4.12
C GLY A 38 -10.89 -2.42 2.93
N SER A 39 -10.48 -1.18 2.65
CA SER A 39 -10.97 -0.40 1.53
C SER A 39 -9.84 0.00 0.60
N LEU A 40 -10.15 0.31 -0.67
CA LEU A 40 -9.12 0.65 -1.67
C LEU A 40 -8.21 1.79 -1.19
N GLU A 41 -8.81 2.89 -0.70
CA GLU A 41 -8.07 4.04 -0.20
C GLU A 41 -7.25 3.77 1.07
N GLY A 42 -7.55 2.67 1.76
CA GLY A 42 -6.77 2.22 2.92
C GLY A 42 -5.65 1.26 2.57
N ILE A 43 -5.82 0.47 1.50
CA ILE A 43 -4.86 -0.56 1.08
C ILE A 43 -3.79 0.01 0.15
N TYR A 44 -4.19 0.70 -0.93
CA TYR A 44 -3.25 1.15 -1.95
C TYR A 44 -2.11 2.03 -1.46
N PRO A 45 -2.32 2.99 -0.53
CA PRO A 45 -1.20 3.77 0.01
C PRO A 45 -0.09 2.90 0.58
N GLY A 46 -0.45 1.85 1.33
CA GLY A 46 0.50 0.90 1.88
C GLY A 46 1.23 0.09 0.81
N LEU A 47 0.51 -0.40 -0.21
CA LEU A 47 1.12 -1.15 -1.32
C LEU A 47 2.08 -0.28 -2.14
N ILE A 48 1.69 0.97 -2.43
CA ILE A 48 2.53 1.94 -3.14
C ILE A 48 3.83 2.21 -2.37
N MET A 49 3.74 2.39 -1.04
CA MET A 49 4.91 2.61 -0.20
C MET A 49 5.84 1.39 -0.16
N ALA A 50 5.29 0.19 -0.03
CA ALA A 50 6.07 -1.03 -0.02
C ALA A 50 6.77 -1.28 -1.36
N ASN A 51 6.04 -1.14 -2.48
CA ASN A 51 6.59 -1.28 -3.82
C ASN A 51 7.67 -0.22 -4.11
N GLY A 52 7.39 1.05 -3.78
CA GLY A 52 8.34 2.14 -3.95
C GLY A 52 9.63 1.91 -3.18
N ALA A 53 9.54 1.42 -1.93
CA ALA A 53 10.72 1.06 -1.15
C ALA A 53 11.56 -0.02 -1.85
N ARG A 54 10.93 -1.06 -2.39
CA ARG A 54 11.64 -2.11 -3.14
C ARG A 54 12.30 -1.59 -4.41
N MET A 55 11.63 -0.70 -5.13
CA MET A 55 12.20 -0.05 -6.34
C MET A 55 13.44 0.80 -6.03
N GLU A 56 13.49 1.40 -4.85
CA GLU A 56 14.64 2.18 -4.36
C GLU A 56 15.69 1.32 -3.65
N GLY A 57 15.57 0.00 -3.64
CA GLY A 57 16.49 -0.91 -2.97
C GLY A 57 16.38 -0.94 -1.44
N ILE A 58 15.31 -0.35 -0.89
CA ILE A 58 15.00 -0.35 0.53
C ILE A 58 14.33 -1.68 0.90
N GLU A 59 14.75 -2.32 1.97
CA GLU A 59 14.07 -3.51 2.50
C GLU A 59 12.64 -3.15 2.90
N ALA A 60 11.66 -3.99 2.52
CA ALA A 60 10.26 -3.78 2.86
C ALA A 60 9.61 -5.07 3.34
N ASN A 61 8.68 -4.97 4.29
CA ASN A 61 7.73 -6.01 4.63
C ASN A 61 6.34 -5.39 4.82
N VAL A 62 5.28 -6.19 4.62
CA VAL A 62 3.90 -5.72 4.72
C VAL A 62 3.14 -6.60 5.71
N PHE A 63 2.52 -5.98 6.70
CA PHE A 63 1.75 -6.62 7.76
C PHE A 63 0.28 -6.22 7.67
N PHE A 64 -0.57 -7.19 7.37
CA PHE A 64 -2.00 -7.00 7.23
C PHE A 64 -2.69 -7.33 8.54
N THR A 65 -3.41 -6.37 9.09
CA THR A 65 -4.13 -6.52 10.34
C THR A 65 -5.58 -6.07 10.21
N PHE A 66 -6.42 -6.55 11.08
CA PHE A 66 -7.84 -6.20 11.15
C PHE A 66 -8.52 -6.36 9.79
N PHE A 67 -9.20 -5.32 9.28
CA PHE A 67 -9.85 -5.36 7.96
C PHE A 67 -8.87 -5.35 6.79
N GLY A 68 -7.61 -4.97 7.01
CA GLY A 68 -6.55 -5.10 6.01
C GLY A 68 -6.33 -6.54 5.53
N LEU A 69 -6.71 -7.55 6.33
CA LEU A 69 -6.70 -8.95 5.91
C LEU A 69 -7.53 -9.23 4.65
N ASP A 70 -8.51 -8.38 4.34
CA ASP A 70 -9.33 -8.55 3.13
C ASP A 70 -8.50 -8.39 1.85
N ALA A 71 -7.38 -7.64 1.89
CA ALA A 71 -6.47 -7.49 0.76
C ALA A 71 -5.75 -8.79 0.38
N ILE A 72 -5.43 -9.62 1.37
CA ILE A 72 -4.72 -10.89 1.17
C ILE A 72 -5.65 -12.12 1.16
N ASN A 73 -6.94 -11.95 1.44
CA ASN A 73 -7.92 -13.04 1.45
C ASN A 73 -8.38 -13.37 0.02
N LYS A 74 -8.19 -14.62 -0.42
CA LYS A 74 -8.54 -15.12 -1.77
C LYS A 74 -9.99 -14.85 -2.19
N SER A 75 -10.91 -14.87 -1.24
CA SER A 75 -12.35 -14.69 -1.52
C SER A 75 -12.78 -13.23 -1.61
N LYS A 76 -11.93 -12.28 -1.17
CA LYS A 76 -12.29 -10.87 -1.01
C LYS A 76 -11.44 -9.90 -1.81
N ASN A 77 -10.16 -10.21 -2.03
CA ASN A 77 -9.16 -9.28 -2.57
C ASN A 77 -9.49 -8.70 -3.95
N GLU A 78 -10.21 -9.44 -4.81
CA GLU A 78 -10.69 -8.95 -6.10
C GLU A 78 -11.89 -8.00 -5.97
N ASN A 79 -12.60 -8.03 -4.84
CA ASN A 79 -13.85 -7.31 -4.63
C ASN A 79 -13.75 -6.18 -3.60
N VAL A 80 -12.55 -5.79 -3.23
CA VAL A 80 -12.32 -4.65 -2.33
C VAL A 80 -12.89 -3.36 -2.97
N LYS A 81 -13.60 -2.59 -2.16
CA LYS A 81 -14.31 -1.38 -2.63
C LYS A 81 -13.80 -0.13 -1.93
N VAL A 82 -14.08 1.00 -2.55
CA VAL A 82 -13.95 2.30 -1.90
C VAL A 82 -14.96 2.41 -0.76
N SER A 83 -14.54 2.91 0.39
CA SER A 83 -15.44 3.29 1.47
C SER A 83 -16.22 4.55 1.06
N THR A 84 -17.54 4.45 0.93
CA THR A 84 -18.39 5.56 0.50
C THR A 84 -19.11 6.24 1.65
N VAL A 85 -19.33 5.51 2.75
CA VAL A 85 -20.00 6.05 3.94
C VAL A 85 -18.99 6.78 4.82
N GLY A 86 -19.23 8.08 5.03
CA GLY A 86 -18.36 8.90 5.89
C GLY A 86 -16.98 9.22 5.30
N ASN A 87 -16.77 8.99 4.00
CA ASN A 87 -15.55 9.35 3.31
C ASN A 87 -15.61 10.82 2.84
N PRO A 88 -14.87 11.74 3.48
CA PRO A 88 -14.92 13.16 3.12
C PRO A 88 -14.32 13.45 1.75
N GLY A 89 -13.40 12.61 1.26
CA GLY A 89 -12.76 12.77 -0.04
C GLY A 89 -13.71 12.63 -1.23
N LEU A 90 -14.84 11.96 -1.04
CA LEU A 90 -15.86 11.80 -2.09
C LEU A 90 -16.84 12.98 -2.19
N HIS A 91 -16.83 13.90 -1.21
CA HIS A 91 -17.75 15.06 -1.14
C HIS A 91 -19.23 14.68 -1.29
N MET A 92 -19.62 13.48 -0.89
CA MET A 92 -20.99 12.97 -0.96
C MET A 92 -21.68 13.03 0.42
N PRO A 93 -22.97 13.36 0.47
CA PRO A 93 -23.74 13.19 1.71
C PRO A 93 -23.72 11.75 2.18
N THR A 94 -23.57 11.51 3.49
CA THR A 94 -23.47 10.18 4.08
C THR A 94 -24.64 9.25 3.67
N MET A 95 -25.85 9.79 3.55
CA MET A 95 -27.02 9.04 3.13
C MET A 95 -26.89 8.49 1.69
N VAL A 96 -26.24 9.24 0.80
CA VAL A 96 -26.02 8.80 -0.60
C VAL A 96 -24.96 7.71 -0.64
N GLY A 97 -23.89 7.84 0.17
CA GLY A 97 -22.84 6.83 0.26
C GLY A 97 -23.33 5.46 0.74
N GLY A 98 -24.43 5.41 1.52
CA GLY A 98 -25.04 4.17 2.02
C GLY A 98 -25.98 3.47 1.03
N ILE A 99 -26.30 4.07 -0.13
CA ILE A 99 -27.21 3.47 -1.11
C ILE A 99 -26.53 2.23 -1.76
N PRO A 100 -27.22 1.09 -1.84
CA PRO A 100 -26.68 -0.09 -2.50
C PRO A 100 -26.22 0.20 -3.94
N GLY A 101 -25.00 -0.23 -4.28
CA GLY A 101 -24.40 -0.03 -5.61
C GLY A 101 -23.57 1.23 -5.78
N VAL A 102 -23.71 2.26 -4.95
CA VAL A 102 -22.91 3.50 -5.02
C VAL A 102 -21.42 3.19 -4.84
N SER A 103 -21.07 2.39 -3.83
CA SER A 103 -19.68 1.96 -3.61
C SER A 103 -19.10 1.25 -4.84
N SER A 104 -19.85 0.35 -5.47
CA SER A 104 -19.40 -0.36 -6.67
C SER A 104 -19.19 0.59 -7.86
N LEU A 105 -20.06 1.59 -8.04
CA LEU A 105 -19.93 2.59 -9.11
C LEU A 105 -18.68 3.46 -8.91
N VAL A 106 -18.46 3.94 -7.68
CA VAL A 106 -17.28 4.75 -7.34
C VAL A 106 -16.00 3.92 -7.50
N THR A 107 -16.00 2.67 -7.02
CA THR A 107 -14.88 1.74 -7.18
C THR A 107 -14.56 1.50 -8.65
N ARG A 108 -15.56 1.26 -9.49
CA ARG A 108 -15.37 1.05 -10.94
C ARG A 108 -14.77 2.28 -11.63
N LYS A 109 -15.23 3.48 -11.26
CA LYS A 109 -14.68 4.73 -11.80
C LYS A 109 -13.23 4.92 -11.38
N LEU A 110 -12.91 4.72 -10.10
CA LEU A 110 -11.55 4.83 -9.59
C LEU A 110 -10.62 3.78 -10.22
N GLY A 111 -11.08 2.52 -10.32
CA GLY A 111 -10.34 1.45 -10.99
C GLY A 111 -9.98 1.79 -12.44
N GLY A 112 -10.90 2.39 -13.20
CA GLY A 112 -10.62 2.86 -14.55
C GLY A 112 -9.60 4.00 -14.63
N GLU A 113 -9.49 4.84 -13.60
CA GLU A 113 -8.42 5.85 -13.55
C GLU A 113 -7.08 5.23 -13.13
N MET A 114 -7.12 4.23 -12.25
CA MET A 114 -5.92 3.50 -11.83
C MET A 114 -5.31 2.70 -12.99
N GLU A 115 -6.14 2.03 -13.80
CA GLU A 115 -5.72 1.30 -15.00
C GLU A 115 -4.99 2.21 -16.01
N LYS A 116 -5.44 3.45 -16.19
CA LYS A 116 -4.76 4.43 -17.06
C LYS A 116 -3.38 4.85 -16.57
N LEU A 117 -3.11 4.64 -15.29
CA LEU A 117 -1.84 4.95 -14.63
C LEU A 117 -0.98 3.69 -14.41
N ASP A 118 -1.36 2.58 -15.03
CA ASP A 118 -0.69 1.29 -14.88
C ASP A 118 -0.60 0.83 -13.41
N ILE A 119 -1.59 1.21 -12.57
CA ILE A 119 -1.69 0.74 -11.18
C ILE A 119 -2.46 -0.58 -11.20
N PRO A 120 -1.80 -1.71 -10.85
CA PRO A 120 -2.42 -3.03 -10.96
C PRO A 120 -3.53 -3.26 -9.91
N PRO A 121 -4.44 -4.22 -10.14
CA PRO A 121 -5.37 -4.70 -9.13
C PRO A 121 -4.64 -5.23 -7.89
N ILE A 122 -5.31 -5.23 -6.74
CA ILE A 122 -4.70 -5.64 -5.46
C ILE A 122 -3.99 -7.01 -5.54
N PRO A 123 -4.60 -8.09 -6.07
CA PRO A 123 -3.92 -9.39 -6.13
C PRO A 123 -2.62 -9.34 -6.93
N GLU A 124 -2.64 -8.74 -8.10
CA GLU A 124 -1.46 -8.59 -8.96
C GLU A 124 -0.40 -7.70 -8.31
N PHE A 125 -0.81 -6.62 -7.66
CA PHE A 125 0.12 -5.73 -6.96
C PHE A 125 0.82 -6.43 -5.79
N LEU A 126 0.10 -7.24 -5.03
CA LEU A 126 0.66 -8.05 -3.95
C LEU A 126 1.63 -9.11 -4.47
N GLU A 127 1.33 -9.74 -5.60
CA GLU A 127 2.23 -10.67 -6.28
C GLU A 127 3.53 -9.96 -6.67
N MET A 128 3.46 -8.81 -7.34
CA MET A 128 4.63 -7.99 -7.71
C MET A 128 5.47 -7.61 -6.49
N ILE A 129 4.84 -7.19 -5.38
CA ILE A 129 5.52 -6.81 -4.15
C ILE A 129 6.24 -8.02 -3.53
N SER A 130 5.56 -9.17 -3.46
CA SER A 130 6.15 -10.41 -2.97
C SER A 130 7.33 -10.87 -3.84
N ASP A 131 7.18 -10.84 -5.16
CA ASP A 131 8.22 -11.22 -6.12
C ASP A 131 9.45 -10.29 -6.05
N SER A 132 9.23 -9.02 -5.67
CA SER A 132 10.34 -8.08 -5.42
C SER A 132 11.11 -8.37 -4.12
N GLY A 133 10.68 -9.36 -3.35
CA GLY A 133 11.31 -9.79 -2.09
C GLY A 133 10.82 -9.02 -0.87
N ALA A 134 9.59 -8.49 -0.89
CA ALA A 134 8.93 -7.96 0.29
C ALA A 134 7.95 -9.00 0.86
N PRO A 135 8.24 -9.65 1.99
CA PRO A 135 7.36 -10.64 2.59
C PRO A 135 6.03 -10.02 3.04
N LEU A 136 4.95 -10.78 2.86
CA LEU A 136 3.58 -10.43 3.23
C LEU A 136 3.16 -11.26 4.44
N TYR A 137 2.71 -10.62 5.51
CA TYR A 137 2.34 -11.25 6.76
C TYR A 137 0.90 -10.94 7.17
N GLY A 138 0.20 -11.94 7.69
CA GLY A 138 -1.10 -11.75 8.35
C GLY A 138 -0.95 -11.63 9.88
N CYS A 139 -1.70 -10.72 10.50
CA CYS A 139 -1.74 -10.58 11.95
C CYS A 139 -2.49 -11.76 12.61
N LYS A 140 -1.80 -12.54 13.43
CA LYS A 140 -2.38 -13.69 14.12
C LYS A 140 -3.62 -13.33 14.94
N ALA A 141 -3.57 -12.24 15.71
CA ALA A 141 -4.71 -11.82 16.53
C ALA A 141 -5.96 -11.51 15.68
N SER A 142 -5.78 -10.92 14.49
CA SER A 142 -6.89 -10.61 13.59
C SER A 142 -7.37 -11.85 12.84
N VAL A 143 -6.48 -12.76 12.49
CA VAL A 143 -6.83 -14.06 11.90
C VAL A 143 -7.69 -14.86 12.86
N ASP A 144 -7.27 -14.96 14.11
CA ASP A 144 -8.03 -15.65 15.18
C ASP A 144 -9.38 -14.96 15.43
N LEU A 145 -9.40 -13.62 15.48
CA LEU A 145 -10.64 -12.84 15.70
C LEU A 145 -11.70 -13.11 14.62
N PHE A 146 -11.28 -13.23 13.37
CA PHE A 146 -12.20 -13.46 12.25
C PHE A 146 -12.41 -14.94 11.91
N GLY A 147 -11.80 -15.86 12.67
CA GLY A 147 -11.92 -17.31 12.47
C GLY A 147 -11.32 -17.76 11.13
N LEU A 148 -10.29 -17.09 10.66
CA LEU A 148 -9.58 -17.38 9.42
C LEU A 148 -8.40 -18.33 9.68
N SER A 149 -7.87 -18.89 8.61
CA SER A 149 -6.69 -19.75 8.59
C SER A 149 -5.74 -19.31 7.45
N LYS A 150 -4.53 -19.85 7.41
CA LYS A 150 -3.58 -19.56 6.33
C LYS A 150 -4.14 -19.98 4.96
N ASP A 151 -4.98 -20.99 4.91
CA ASP A 151 -5.61 -21.48 3.68
C ASP A 151 -6.61 -20.49 3.06
N ASP A 152 -7.08 -19.49 3.81
CA ASP A 152 -7.96 -18.45 3.30
C ASP A 152 -7.21 -17.36 2.55
N PHE A 153 -5.89 -17.30 2.69
CA PHE A 153 -5.06 -16.27 2.11
C PHE A 153 -4.38 -16.70 0.81
N MET A 154 -3.98 -15.72 0.02
CA MET A 154 -3.25 -15.95 -1.21
C MET A 154 -1.88 -16.60 -0.94
N PRO A 155 -1.33 -17.35 -1.92
CA PRO A 155 -0.10 -18.13 -1.70
C PRO A 155 1.13 -17.28 -1.41
N GLN A 156 1.11 -16.00 -1.79
CA GLN A 156 2.19 -15.03 -1.54
C GLN A 156 2.30 -14.62 -0.07
N VAL A 157 1.31 -14.94 0.78
CA VAL A 157 1.40 -14.69 2.22
C VAL A 157 2.39 -15.68 2.84
N GLU A 158 3.51 -15.15 3.31
CA GLU A 158 4.61 -15.95 3.85
C GLU A 158 4.19 -16.64 5.14
N ASP A 159 3.65 -15.86 6.11
CA ASP A 159 3.19 -16.44 7.36
C ASP A 159 2.13 -15.59 8.09
N ILE A 160 1.53 -16.20 9.11
CA ILE A 160 0.66 -15.55 10.09
C ILE A 160 1.48 -15.32 11.35
N ILE A 161 1.82 -14.08 11.63
CA ILE A 161 2.74 -13.71 12.69
C ILE A 161 2.06 -12.95 13.84
N THR A 162 2.65 -13.02 15.00
CA THR A 162 2.26 -12.20 16.16
C THR A 162 2.79 -10.77 16.04
N VAL A 163 2.28 -9.86 16.86
CA VAL A 163 2.79 -8.48 16.94
C VAL A 163 4.25 -8.46 17.43
N GLY A 164 4.64 -9.40 18.31
CA GLY A 164 6.02 -9.50 18.76
C GLY A 164 6.97 -9.83 17.61
N GLU A 165 6.66 -10.85 16.83
CA GLU A 165 7.42 -11.22 15.62
C GLU A 165 7.45 -10.08 14.60
N PHE A 166 6.34 -9.34 14.45
CA PHE A 166 6.34 -8.15 13.59
C PHE A 166 7.36 -7.12 14.05
N TYR A 167 7.48 -6.85 15.36
CA TYR A 167 8.49 -5.92 15.86
C TYR A 167 9.93 -6.43 15.64
N ASP A 168 10.15 -7.73 15.70
CA ASP A 168 11.45 -8.32 15.37
C ASP A 168 11.80 -8.08 13.89
N TYR A 169 10.84 -8.27 12.98
CA TYR A 169 11.00 -7.96 11.55
C TYR A 169 11.13 -6.46 11.26
N ALA A 170 10.50 -5.60 12.03
CA ALA A 170 10.55 -4.15 11.86
C ALA A 170 11.81 -3.51 12.49
N ALA A 171 12.57 -4.26 13.28
CA ALA A 171 13.73 -3.73 14.01
C ALA A 171 14.73 -3.05 13.07
N GLY A 172 15.18 -1.86 13.46
CA GLY A 172 16.12 -1.05 12.70
C GLY A 172 15.52 -0.32 11.48
N GLY A 173 14.21 -0.41 11.26
CA GLY A 173 13.50 0.25 10.16
C GLY A 173 12.48 1.28 10.63
N GLN A 174 11.78 1.87 9.65
CA GLN A 174 10.64 2.76 9.88
C GLN A 174 9.34 1.98 9.76
N ILE A 175 8.36 2.30 10.62
CA ILE A 175 7.02 1.72 10.56
C ILE A 175 6.06 2.73 9.94
N ILE A 176 5.36 2.31 8.89
CA ILE A 176 4.33 3.10 8.19
C ILE A 176 2.98 2.44 8.46
N PHE A 177 2.01 3.21 8.93
CA PHE A 177 0.67 2.71 9.24
C PHE A 177 -0.38 3.34 8.31
N THR A 178 -1.23 2.50 7.64
CA THR A 178 -2.30 2.95 6.73
C THR A 178 -3.68 2.39 7.10
#